data_9ab5659cec222a065351ed6238924a2f
#
_entry.id   9ab5659cec222a065351ed6238924a2f
#
_cell.length_a   1.000
_cell.length_b   1.000
_cell.length_c   1.000
_cell.angle_alpha   90.00
_cell.angle_beta   90.00
_cell.angle_gamma   90.00
#
_symmetry.space_group_name_H-M   'P 1'
#
loop_
_entity.id
_entity.type
_entity.pdbx_description
1 polymer ?
#
loop_
_entity_poly.entity_id
_entity_poly.type
_entity_poly.pdbx_seq_one_letter_code
_entity_poly.pdbx_strand_id
1 'polypeptide(L)'
;MQNTIPSTFGVYRVVRLLGRGGMGEVYEVEHPQLGVHYALKAFAREAADADALRARFLAEGRLLARLDHPRLVRVHDLAVDAATGRPYFVMDLVLGAEGRPESLEDARRAGTVTEERAAVWLADLCDALAYIHAAGVVHRDVKLENVLVDRDGHAVLSDFGVSRIFNRDLRAAAGLATQTFTDAAGAVRPVMGTLGYLPPEVKAGGEATAAGDLYALGVLMFRLLTGIWYEGGTDAFSLLEPFELSWNDTLAPLLAADPAERHLPAEGPQRSRLSRIGRAGARPSRLVWAVAGMVVIGVAVWWLWPSRAPREVPEEDFESLFAVPSDYGRWEEAPR
;
A
#
# COMPACT_ATOMS: atom_id res chain seq x y z
N MET A 1 -29.77 -4.09 -6.56
CA MET A 1 -29.47 -5.44 -7.06
C MET A 1 -28.75 -6.18 -5.95
N GLN A 2 -29.28 -7.32 -5.47
CA GLN A 2 -28.62 -8.13 -4.46
C GLN A 2 -27.32 -8.67 -5.05
N ASN A 3 -26.19 -8.34 -4.38
CA ASN A 3 -24.85 -8.68 -4.81
C ASN A 3 -24.56 -10.14 -4.41
N THR A 4 -25.18 -11.08 -5.11
CA THR A 4 -25.03 -12.51 -4.85
C THR A 4 -23.64 -12.95 -5.33
N ILE A 5 -22.84 -13.52 -4.44
CA ILE A 5 -21.55 -14.11 -4.78
C ILE A 5 -21.81 -15.26 -5.76
N PRO A 6 -21.16 -15.30 -6.94
CA PRO A 6 -21.30 -16.43 -7.87
C PRO A 6 -20.87 -17.74 -7.19
N SER A 7 -21.52 -18.84 -7.55
CA SER A 7 -21.14 -20.16 -7.02
C SER A 7 -19.92 -20.74 -7.75
N THR A 8 -19.72 -20.37 -9.01
CA THR A 8 -18.64 -20.87 -9.87
C THR A 8 -18.14 -19.81 -10.83
N PHE A 9 -16.90 -19.97 -11.30
CA PHE A 9 -16.33 -19.34 -12.49
C PHE A 9 -15.70 -20.45 -13.36
N GLY A 10 -16.28 -20.69 -14.54
CA GLY A 10 -15.88 -21.83 -15.35
C GLY A 10 -15.93 -23.13 -14.55
N VAL A 11 -14.81 -23.83 -14.43
CA VAL A 11 -14.68 -25.08 -13.66
C VAL A 11 -14.42 -24.85 -12.16
N TYR A 12 -14.09 -23.66 -11.74
CA TYR A 12 -13.68 -23.34 -10.36
C TYR A 12 -14.88 -23.07 -9.48
N ARG A 13 -14.95 -23.73 -8.32
CA ARG A 13 -15.96 -23.52 -7.28
C ARG A 13 -15.53 -22.36 -6.38
N VAL A 14 -16.37 -21.35 -6.20
CA VAL A 14 -16.10 -20.24 -5.30
C VAL A 14 -16.22 -20.71 -3.85
N VAL A 15 -15.18 -20.48 -3.06
CA VAL A 15 -15.14 -20.77 -1.62
C VAL A 15 -15.57 -19.55 -0.83
N ARG A 16 -14.92 -18.41 -1.08
CA ARG A 16 -15.24 -17.13 -0.42
C ARG A 16 -14.70 -15.94 -1.21
N LEU A 17 -15.25 -14.77 -0.91
CA LEU A 17 -14.72 -13.50 -1.38
C LEU A 17 -13.50 -13.12 -0.53
N LEU A 18 -12.37 -12.79 -1.19
CA LEU A 18 -11.15 -12.29 -0.53
C LEU A 18 -11.11 -10.76 -0.50
N GLY A 19 -11.60 -10.10 -1.57
CA GLY A 19 -11.58 -8.65 -1.64
C GLY A 19 -12.40 -8.09 -2.80
N ARG A 20 -12.76 -6.81 -2.69
CA ARG A 20 -13.40 -6.02 -3.75
C ARG A 20 -12.61 -4.74 -3.97
N GLY A 21 -12.43 -4.38 -5.24
CA GLY A 21 -11.79 -3.13 -5.62
C GLY A 21 -12.46 -2.51 -6.85
N GLY A 22 -11.99 -1.35 -7.26
CA GLY A 22 -12.55 -0.63 -8.42
C GLY A 22 -12.43 -1.38 -9.75
N MET A 23 -11.60 -2.43 -9.82
CA MET A 23 -11.36 -3.21 -11.04
C MET A 23 -12.06 -4.56 -11.06
N GLY A 24 -12.67 -4.95 -9.94
CA GLY A 24 -13.33 -6.25 -9.83
C GLY A 24 -13.23 -6.85 -8.43
N GLU A 25 -13.36 -8.15 -8.38
CA GLU A 25 -13.46 -8.94 -7.17
C GLU A 25 -12.43 -10.06 -7.19
N VAL A 26 -11.84 -10.35 -6.02
CA VAL A 26 -10.92 -11.48 -5.84
C VAL A 26 -11.58 -12.51 -4.95
N TYR A 27 -11.62 -13.75 -5.41
CA TYR A 27 -12.22 -14.88 -4.72
C TYR A 27 -11.18 -15.95 -4.41
N GLU A 28 -11.32 -16.64 -3.30
CA GLU A 28 -10.74 -17.96 -3.13
C GLU A 28 -11.63 -18.97 -3.86
N VAL A 29 -11.02 -19.77 -4.72
CA VAL A 29 -11.71 -20.80 -5.48
C VAL A 29 -10.99 -22.13 -5.33
N GLU A 30 -11.73 -23.23 -5.49
CA GLU A 30 -11.22 -24.59 -5.52
C GLU A 30 -11.39 -25.20 -6.91
N HIS A 31 -10.34 -25.84 -7.42
CA HIS A 31 -10.45 -26.70 -8.58
C HIS A 31 -11.02 -28.07 -8.14
N PRO A 32 -12.27 -28.42 -8.48
CA PRO A 32 -13.00 -29.52 -7.83
C PRO A 32 -12.38 -30.89 -8.07
N GLN A 33 -11.66 -31.09 -9.19
CA GLN A 33 -11.00 -32.36 -9.50
C GLN A 33 -9.62 -32.49 -8.85
N LEU A 34 -8.92 -31.38 -8.59
CA LEU A 34 -7.58 -31.36 -8.01
C LEU A 34 -7.58 -31.15 -6.51
N GLY A 35 -8.67 -30.59 -5.95
CA GLY A 35 -8.75 -30.19 -4.53
C GLY A 35 -7.77 -29.06 -4.16
N VAL A 36 -7.28 -28.31 -5.17
CA VAL A 36 -6.32 -27.24 -4.98
C VAL A 36 -7.06 -25.91 -4.94
N HIS A 37 -6.66 -25.04 -4.00
CA HIS A 37 -7.19 -23.70 -3.84
C HIS A 37 -6.34 -22.67 -4.59
N TYR A 38 -7.00 -21.72 -5.22
CA TYR A 38 -6.42 -20.63 -5.98
C TYR A 38 -7.06 -19.29 -5.59
N ALA A 39 -6.42 -18.20 -5.93
CA ALA A 39 -7.05 -16.89 -6.01
C ALA A 39 -7.59 -16.68 -7.43
N LEU A 40 -8.84 -16.21 -7.56
CA LEU A 40 -9.45 -15.87 -8.83
C LEU A 40 -9.83 -14.41 -8.81
N LYS A 41 -9.24 -13.63 -9.72
CA LYS A 41 -9.58 -12.22 -9.92
C LYS A 41 -10.54 -12.08 -11.09
N ALA A 42 -11.80 -11.74 -10.79
CA ALA A 42 -12.84 -11.49 -11.78
C ALA A 42 -13.00 -9.99 -12.03
N PHE A 43 -12.87 -9.57 -13.29
CA PHE A 43 -12.98 -8.18 -13.69
C PHE A 43 -14.45 -7.75 -13.86
N ALA A 44 -14.71 -6.44 -13.86
CA ALA A 44 -16.03 -5.90 -14.12
C ALA A 44 -16.51 -6.27 -15.54
N ARG A 45 -17.83 -6.43 -15.69
CA ARG A 45 -18.44 -6.88 -16.96
C ARG A 45 -18.21 -5.92 -18.12
N GLU A 46 -18.18 -4.62 -17.82
CA GLU A 46 -17.93 -3.55 -18.79
C GLU A 46 -16.55 -3.66 -19.44
N ALA A 47 -15.66 -4.43 -18.83
CA ALA A 47 -14.35 -4.73 -19.40
C ALA A 47 -14.39 -5.79 -20.52
N ALA A 48 -15.52 -6.46 -20.73
CA ALA A 48 -15.63 -7.58 -21.67
C ALA A 48 -16.34 -7.24 -23.00
N ASP A 49 -16.99 -6.07 -23.08
CA ASP A 49 -17.92 -5.77 -24.18
C ASP A 49 -17.27 -5.40 -25.52
N ALA A 50 -15.94 -5.30 -25.59
CA ALA A 50 -15.21 -5.06 -26.84
C ALA A 50 -14.30 -6.25 -27.18
N ASP A 51 -14.51 -6.89 -28.33
CA ASP A 51 -13.67 -8.00 -28.83
C ASP A 51 -12.16 -7.64 -28.84
N ALA A 52 -11.82 -6.40 -29.15
CA ALA A 52 -10.46 -5.89 -29.12
C ALA A 52 -9.87 -5.90 -27.67
N LEU A 53 -10.68 -5.58 -26.67
CA LEU A 53 -10.26 -5.56 -25.27
C LEU A 53 -10.04 -6.98 -24.76
N ARG A 54 -10.93 -7.90 -25.13
CA ARG A 54 -10.81 -9.33 -24.84
C ARG A 54 -9.54 -9.93 -25.46
N ALA A 55 -9.26 -9.60 -26.72
CA ALA A 55 -8.05 -10.07 -27.40
C ALA A 55 -6.78 -9.59 -26.71
N ARG A 56 -6.72 -8.32 -26.27
CA ARG A 56 -5.59 -7.75 -25.50
C ARG A 56 -5.47 -8.43 -24.14
N PHE A 57 -6.56 -8.63 -23.42
CA PHE A 57 -6.58 -9.34 -22.15
C PHE A 57 -5.96 -10.74 -22.28
N LEU A 58 -6.38 -11.50 -23.30
CA LEU A 58 -5.84 -12.83 -23.56
C LEU A 58 -4.35 -12.78 -23.97
N ALA A 59 -3.95 -11.80 -24.77
CA ALA A 59 -2.57 -11.66 -25.19
C ALA A 59 -1.61 -11.33 -24.02
N GLU A 60 -1.98 -10.36 -23.20
CA GLU A 60 -1.16 -9.99 -22.01
C GLU A 60 -1.19 -11.09 -20.95
N GLY A 61 -2.35 -11.71 -20.69
CA GLY A 61 -2.43 -12.83 -19.77
C GLY A 61 -1.52 -14.00 -20.16
N ARG A 62 -1.36 -14.27 -21.48
CA ARG A 62 -0.42 -15.29 -21.96
C ARG A 62 1.03 -14.94 -21.68
N LEU A 63 1.40 -13.66 -21.68
CA LEU A 63 2.75 -13.22 -21.28
C LEU A 63 2.96 -13.45 -19.78
N LEU A 64 1.98 -13.08 -18.96
CA LEU A 64 2.05 -13.27 -17.52
C LEU A 64 2.11 -14.75 -17.12
N ALA A 65 1.37 -15.62 -17.81
CA ALA A 65 1.38 -17.07 -17.55
C ALA A 65 2.73 -17.75 -17.84
N ARG A 66 3.67 -17.05 -18.53
CA ARG A 66 5.03 -17.55 -18.77
C ARG A 66 6.01 -17.16 -17.67
N LEU A 67 5.62 -16.21 -16.81
CA LEU A 67 6.47 -15.78 -15.70
C LEU A 67 6.37 -16.83 -14.59
N ASP A 68 7.53 -17.30 -14.15
CA ASP A 68 7.67 -18.30 -13.07
C ASP A 68 8.82 -17.88 -12.17
N HIS A 69 8.50 -17.29 -11.02
CA HIS A 69 9.47 -16.77 -10.09
C HIS A 69 8.90 -16.81 -8.66
N PRO A 70 9.68 -17.23 -7.63
CA PRO A 70 9.17 -17.41 -6.27
C PRO A 70 8.64 -16.11 -5.61
N ARG A 71 9.03 -14.95 -6.14
CA ARG A 71 8.60 -13.64 -5.63
C ARG A 71 7.52 -12.98 -6.52
N LEU A 72 6.88 -13.77 -7.38
CA LEU A 72 5.77 -13.33 -8.23
C LEU A 72 4.57 -14.25 -8.04
N VAL A 73 3.38 -13.67 -7.98
CA VAL A 73 2.14 -14.47 -8.05
C VAL A 73 2.02 -15.07 -9.45
N ARG A 74 2.06 -16.39 -9.55
CA ARG A 74 1.95 -17.10 -10.82
C ARG A 74 0.51 -17.15 -11.31
N VAL A 75 0.31 -16.89 -12.61
CA VAL A 75 -0.98 -17.05 -13.30
C VAL A 75 -1.05 -18.46 -13.87
N HIS A 76 -2.10 -19.19 -13.50
CA HIS A 76 -2.34 -20.59 -13.93
C HIS A 76 -3.32 -20.69 -15.08
N ASP A 77 -4.35 -19.84 -15.08
CA ASP A 77 -5.41 -19.87 -16.07
C ASP A 77 -5.99 -18.47 -16.29
N LEU A 78 -6.55 -18.27 -17.48
CA LEU A 78 -7.27 -17.05 -17.84
C LEU A 78 -8.40 -17.40 -18.80
N ALA A 79 -9.58 -16.90 -18.51
CA ALA A 79 -10.73 -17.15 -19.34
C ALA A 79 -11.78 -16.04 -19.21
N VAL A 80 -12.87 -16.20 -19.95
CA VAL A 80 -14.09 -15.43 -19.80
C VAL A 80 -15.18 -16.38 -19.35
N ASP A 81 -15.80 -16.07 -18.21
CA ASP A 81 -16.88 -16.86 -17.67
C ASP A 81 -18.11 -16.81 -18.59
N ALA A 82 -18.57 -17.99 -19.05
CA ALA A 82 -19.64 -18.09 -20.01
C ALA A 82 -21.00 -17.62 -19.47
N ALA A 83 -21.20 -17.72 -18.15
CA ALA A 83 -22.46 -17.34 -17.53
C ALA A 83 -22.59 -15.82 -17.32
N THR A 84 -21.51 -15.16 -16.95
CA THR A 84 -21.52 -13.75 -16.61
C THR A 84 -20.88 -12.85 -17.66
N GLY A 85 -20.11 -13.41 -18.61
CA GLY A 85 -19.32 -12.67 -19.58
C GLY A 85 -18.08 -12.00 -18.95
N ARG A 86 -17.76 -12.25 -17.68
CA ARG A 86 -16.67 -11.61 -16.96
C ARG A 86 -15.33 -12.26 -17.28
N PRO A 87 -14.30 -11.48 -17.67
CA PRO A 87 -12.93 -11.99 -17.74
C PRO A 87 -12.42 -12.31 -16.34
N TYR A 88 -11.60 -13.35 -16.21
CA TYR A 88 -10.95 -13.68 -14.95
C TYR A 88 -9.56 -14.29 -15.13
N PHE A 89 -8.72 -14.13 -14.11
CA PHE A 89 -7.47 -14.87 -13.93
C PHE A 89 -7.56 -15.81 -12.75
N VAL A 90 -6.93 -16.96 -12.88
CA VAL A 90 -6.67 -17.89 -11.76
C VAL A 90 -5.19 -17.85 -11.48
N MET A 91 -4.84 -17.63 -10.24
CA MET A 91 -3.47 -17.39 -9.81
C MET A 91 -3.21 -18.02 -8.44
N ASP A 92 -1.94 -18.08 -8.02
CA ASP A 92 -1.58 -18.56 -6.70
C ASP A 92 -2.39 -17.87 -5.61
N LEU A 93 -2.84 -18.66 -4.64
CA LEU A 93 -3.41 -18.16 -3.39
C LEU A 93 -2.27 -17.97 -2.38
N VAL A 94 -1.76 -16.74 -2.30
CA VAL A 94 -0.73 -16.39 -1.31
C VAL A 94 -1.40 -16.12 0.03
N LEU A 95 -0.99 -16.88 1.04
CA LEU A 95 -1.49 -16.77 2.41
C LEU A 95 -0.33 -16.43 3.34
N GLY A 96 -0.52 -15.45 4.23
CA GLY A 96 0.41 -15.14 5.30
C GLY A 96 0.40 -16.18 6.43
N ALA A 97 1.17 -15.91 7.48
CA ALA A 97 1.36 -16.82 8.62
C ALA A 97 0.04 -17.24 9.31
N GLU A 98 -0.96 -16.36 9.31
CA GLU A 98 -2.28 -16.63 9.91
C GLU A 98 -3.24 -17.39 8.97
N GLY A 99 -2.78 -17.84 7.79
CA GLY A 99 -3.60 -18.57 6.83
C GLY A 99 -4.63 -17.70 6.09
N ARG A 100 -4.43 -16.39 6.07
CA ARG A 100 -5.21 -15.41 5.31
C ARG A 100 -4.28 -14.55 4.44
N PRO A 101 -4.77 -13.99 3.31
CA PRO A 101 -3.99 -13.03 2.55
C PRO A 101 -3.63 -11.82 3.40
N GLU A 102 -2.38 -11.38 3.31
CA GLU A 102 -1.83 -10.20 3.97
C GLU A 102 -1.01 -9.41 2.95
N SER A 103 -1.31 -8.13 2.79
CA SER A 103 -0.52 -7.22 1.95
C SER A 103 0.49 -6.43 2.79
N LEU A 104 1.49 -5.78 2.15
CA LEU A 104 2.37 -4.84 2.84
C LEU A 104 1.61 -3.63 3.40
N GLU A 105 0.49 -3.23 2.79
CA GLU A 105 -0.37 -2.20 3.34
C GLU A 105 -1.04 -2.66 4.65
N ASP A 106 -1.45 -3.94 4.72
CA ASP A 106 -2.02 -4.51 5.96
C ASP A 106 -0.95 -4.57 7.05
N ALA A 107 0.27 -5.03 6.75
CA ALA A 107 1.40 -5.05 7.69
C ALA A 107 1.75 -3.64 8.20
N ARG A 108 1.76 -2.63 7.29
CA ARG A 108 1.99 -1.23 7.64
C ARG A 108 0.90 -0.70 8.59
N ARG A 109 -0.38 -0.94 8.28
CA ARG A 109 -1.51 -0.52 9.13
C ARG A 109 -1.52 -1.19 10.49
N ALA A 110 -1.10 -2.45 10.53
CA ALA A 110 -0.98 -3.21 11.78
C ALA A 110 0.24 -2.80 12.62
N GLY A 111 1.15 -1.97 12.08
CA GLY A 111 2.38 -1.56 12.78
C GLY A 111 3.37 -2.73 13.00
N THR A 112 3.31 -3.76 12.17
CA THR A 112 4.18 -4.97 12.28
C THR A 112 5.44 -4.89 11.43
N VAL A 113 5.69 -3.74 10.78
CA VAL A 113 6.87 -3.50 9.96
C VAL A 113 8.07 -3.25 10.86
N THR A 114 9.14 -4.04 10.67
CA THR A 114 10.47 -3.78 11.24
C THR A 114 11.47 -3.51 10.12
N GLU A 115 12.61 -2.90 10.45
CA GLU A 115 13.65 -2.64 9.44
C GLU A 115 14.18 -3.92 8.80
N GLU A 116 14.33 -4.99 9.58
CA GLU A 116 14.80 -6.27 9.09
C GLU A 116 13.80 -6.89 8.10
N ARG A 117 12.50 -6.86 8.42
CA ARG A 117 11.46 -7.32 7.49
C ARG A 117 11.43 -6.47 6.23
N ALA A 118 11.51 -5.15 6.37
CA ALA A 118 11.54 -4.23 5.23
C ALA A 118 12.75 -4.49 4.31
N ALA A 119 13.93 -4.81 4.87
CA ALA A 119 15.12 -5.15 4.11
C ALA A 119 14.95 -6.47 3.32
N VAL A 120 14.31 -7.49 3.92
CA VAL A 120 13.98 -8.74 3.22
C VAL A 120 13.00 -8.47 2.08
N TRP A 121 11.94 -7.72 2.33
CA TRP A 121 10.94 -7.40 1.32
C TRP A 121 11.50 -6.55 0.16
N LEU A 122 12.42 -5.62 0.46
CA LEU A 122 13.12 -4.89 -0.60
C LEU A 122 13.92 -5.85 -1.49
N ALA A 123 14.68 -6.78 -0.91
CA ALA A 123 15.46 -7.76 -1.67
C ALA A 123 14.56 -8.65 -2.54
N ASP A 124 13.46 -9.17 -1.98
CA ASP A 124 12.48 -9.97 -2.72
C ASP A 124 11.89 -9.19 -3.92
N LEU A 125 11.53 -7.91 -3.71
CA LEU A 125 10.95 -7.06 -4.75
C LEU A 125 11.97 -6.66 -5.81
N CYS A 126 13.23 -6.43 -5.43
CA CYS A 126 14.32 -6.20 -6.39
C CYS A 126 14.52 -7.40 -7.30
N ASP A 127 14.52 -8.61 -6.73
CA ASP A 127 14.67 -9.87 -7.48
C ASP A 127 13.48 -10.07 -8.44
N ALA A 128 12.25 -9.88 -7.96
CA ALA A 128 11.04 -9.95 -8.78
C ALA A 128 11.06 -8.95 -9.96
N LEU A 129 11.39 -7.69 -9.69
CA LEU A 129 11.42 -6.64 -10.73
C LEU A 129 12.55 -6.87 -11.73
N ALA A 130 13.74 -7.28 -11.28
CA ALA A 130 14.83 -7.63 -12.17
C ALA A 130 14.43 -8.75 -13.14
N TYR A 131 13.76 -9.79 -12.63
CA TYR A 131 13.28 -10.91 -13.44
C TYR A 131 12.30 -10.49 -14.53
N ILE A 132 11.23 -9.72 -14.16
CA ILE A 132 10.22 -9.32 -15.15
C ILE A 132 10.77 -8.31 -16.16
N HIS A 133 11.63 -7.38 -15.73
CA HIS A 133 12.27 -6.42 -16.63
C HIS A 133 13.22 -7.11 -17.63
N ALA A 134 13.96 -8.15 -17.21
CA ALA A 134 14.77 -8.97 -18.12
C ALA A 134 13.91 -9.73 -19.15
N ALA A 135 12.65 -10.10 -18.77
CA ALA A 135 11.67 -10.69 -19.69
C ALA A 135 10.94 -9.63 -20.57
N GLY A 136 11.32 -8.37 -20.50
CA GLY A 136 10.67 -7.26 -21.24
C GLY A 136 9.29 -6.87 -20.72
N VAL A 137 8.94 -7.28 -19.49
CA VAL A 137 7.65 -6.98 -18.85
C VAL A 137 7.81 -5.82 -17.87
N VAL A 138 6.91 -4.85 -17.92
CA VAL A 138 6.82 -3.73 -16.97
C VAL A 138 5.58 -3.92 -16.11
N HIS A 139 5.71 -3.85 -14.78
CA HIS A 139 4.61 -4.10 -13.84
C HIS A 139 3.55 -2.99 -13.85
N ARG A 140 3.97 -1.74 -13.82
CA ARG A 140 3.14 -0.52 -13.95
C ARG A 140 2.20 -0.20 -12.78
N ASP A 141 2.10 -1.04 -11.75
CA ASP A 141 1.23 -0.84 -10.58
C ASP A 141 1.88 -1.36 -9.29
N VAL A 142 3.19 -1.08 -9.12
CA VAL A 142 3.94 -1.43 -7.90
C VAL A 142 3.45 -0.52 -6.76
N LYS A 143 2.85 -1.13 -5.72
CA LYS A 143 2.31 -0.45 -4.53
C LYS A 143 2.12 -1.42 -3.39
N LEU A 144 1.96 -0.92 -2.16
CA LEU A 144 1.85 -1.73 -0.94
C LEU A 144 0.70 -2.76 -1.01
N GLU A 145 -0.41 -2.40 -1.62
CA GLU A 145 -1.59 -3.24 -1.74
C GLU A 145 -1.39 -4.44 -2.70
N ASN A 146 -0.44 -4.32 -3.63
CA ASN A 146 -0.12 -5.34 -4.64
C ASN A 146 1.08 -6.22 -4.26
N VAL A 147 1.60 -6.08 -3.06
CA VAL A 147 2.65 -6.95 -2.52
C VAL A 147 2.07 -7.74 -1.38
N LEU A 148 2.01 -9.06 -1.54
CA LEU A 148 1.53 -9.99 -0.54
C LEU A 148 2.70 -10.53 0.29
N VAL A 149 2.41 -10.92 1.53
CA VAL A 149 3.38 -11.58 2.41
C VAL A 149 3.02 -13.06 2.49
N ASP A 150 3.96 -13.94 2.17
CA ASP A 150 3.76 -15.38 2.25
C ASP A 150 3.93 -15.91 3.70
N ARG A 151 3.73 -17.22 3.88
CA ARG A 151 3.84 -17.88 5.20
C ARG A 151 5.23 -17.82 5.80
N ASP A 152 6.25 -17.71 4.96
CA ASP A 152 7.65 -17.64 5.36
C ASP A 152 8.10 -16.19 5.62
N GLY A 153 7.19 -15.23 5.43
CA GLY A 153 7.43 -13.80 5.66
C GLY A 153 8.07 -13.06 4.49
N HIS A 154 8.13 -13.67 3.31
CA HIS A 154 8.66 -13.07 2.09
C HIS A 154 7.62 -12.26 1.32
N ALA A 155 8.10 -11.25 0.60
CA ALA A 155 7.25 -10.45 -0.29
C ALA A 155 7.04 -11.16 -1.64
N VAL A 156 5.78 -11.21 -2.07
CA VAL A 156 5.35 -11.78 -3.36
C VAL A 156 4.57 -10.72 -4.12
N LEU A 157 5.10 -10.28 -5.27
CA LEU A 157 4.50 -9.23 -6.08
C LEU A 157 3.32 -9.79 -6.89
N SER A 158 2.18 -9.14 -6.78
CA SER A 158 0.91 -9.53 -7.39
C SER A 158 0.38 -8.44 -8.32
N ASP A 159 -0.71 -8.74 -9.02
CA ASP A 159 -1.51 -7.74 -9.76
C ASP A 159 -0.73 -6.99 -10.84
N PHE A 160 0.02 -7.73 -11.67
CA PHE A 160 0.61 -7.19 -12.88
C PHE A 160 -0.41 -6.32 -13.63
N GLY A 161 0.03 -5.20 -14.17
CA GLY A 161 -0.77 -4.11 -14.74
C GLY A 161 -1.83 -4.44 -15.81
N VAL A 162 -2.36 -5.67 -15.79
CA VAL A 162 -3.54 -6.08 -16.57
C VAL A 162 -4.72 -5.15 -16.35
N SER A 163 -4.83 -4.62 -15.16
CA SER A 163 -5.79 -3.58 -14.81
C SER A 163 -5.68 -2.30 -15.66
N ARG A 164 -4.50 -2.00 -16.24
CA ARG A 164 -4.33 -0.83 -17.12
C ARG A 164 -4.85 -1.07 -18.55
N ILE A 165 -4.89 -2.31 -19.02
CA ILE A 165 -5.50 -2.63 -20.30
C ILE A 165 -6.96 -2.20 -20.26
N PHE A 166 -7.65 -2.58 -19.20
CA PHE A 166 -9.04 -2.21 -18.98
C PHE A 166 -9.21 -0.73 -18.64
N ASN A 167 -8.32 -0.13 -17.86
CA ASN A 167 -8.45 1.27 -17.45
C ASN A 167 -8.18 2.28 -18.57
N ARG A 168 -7.25 2.01 -19.48
CA ARG A 168 -6.96 2.94 -20.59
C ARG A 168 -8.13 3.03 -21.56
N ASP A 169 -8.71 1.89 -21.89
CA ASP A 169 -9.83 1.82 -22.86
C ASP A 169 -11.17 2.18 -22.19
N LEU A 170 -11.40 1.83 -20.92
CA LEU A 170 -12.57 2.29 -20.15
C LEU A 170 -12.52 3.80 -19.88
N ARG A 171 -11.35 4.38 -19.64
CA ARG A 171 -11.19 5.84 -19.50
C ARG A 171 -11.41 6.56 -20.82
N ALA A 172 -10.94 6.00 -21.94
CA ALA A 172 -11.19 6.54 -23.26
C ALA A 172 -12.67 6.43 -23.64
N ALA A 173 -13.31 5.30 -23.35
CA ALA A 173 -14.73 5.06 -23.64
C ALA A 173 -15.69 5.85 -22.73
N ALA A 174 -15.30 6.11 -21.46
CA ALA A 174 -16.13 6.80 -20.48
C ALA A 174 -15.86 8.32 -20.42
N GLY A 175 -14.91 8.87 -21.17
CA GLY A 175 -14.52 10.28 -21.09
C GLY A 175 -13.93 10.70 -19.75
N LEU A 176 -13.54 9.74 -18.90
CA LEU A 176 -13.05 9.96 -17.53
C LEU A 176 -11.53 10.16 -17.54
N ALA A 177 -11.12 11.39 -17.83
CA ALA A 177 -9.81 11.88 -17.43
C ALA A 177 -9.83 12.07 -15.91
N THR A 178 -9.07 11.25 -15.19
CA THR A 178 -8.80 11.34 -13.74
C THR A 178 -10.00 10.98 -12.83
N GLN A 179 -9.93 9.83 -12.14
CA GLN A 179 -10.86 9.58 -11.04
C GLN A 179 -10.57 10.57 -9.91
N THR A 180 -11.40 11.58 -9.81
CA THR A 180 -11.51 12.45 -8.66
C THR A 180 -12.74 12.00 -7.87
N PHE A 181 -12.63 11.90 -6.54
CA PHE A 181 -13.84 11.84 -5.72
C PHE A 181 -14.01 13.17 -4.99
N THR A 182 -15.25 13.57 -4.83
CA THR A 182 -15.61 14.78 -4.08
C THR A 182 -15.75 14.37 -2.61
N ASP A 183 -14.96 14.96 -1.72
CA ASP A 183 -15.10 14.74 -0.29
C ASP A 183 -16.40 15.37 0.25
N ALA A 184 -16.73 15.08 1.50
CA ALA A 184 -17.93 15.61 2.15
C ALA A 184 -17.97 17.16 2.22
N ALA A 185 -16.86 17.84 1.93
CA ALA A 185 -16.76 19.30 1.87
C ALA A 185 -16.85 19.87 0.43
N GLY A 186 -17.10 18.99 -0.59
CA GLY A 186 -17.22 19.42 -1.98
C GLY A 186 -15.87 19.63 -2.71
N ALA A 187 -14.73 19.32 -2.07
CA ALA A 187 -13.43 19.45 -2.70
C ALA A 187 -13.12 18.22 -3.57
N VAL A 188 -12.80 18.47 -4.84
CA VAL A 188 -12.36 17.44 -5.79
C VAL A 188 -10.94 17.03 -5.43
N ARG A 189 -10.77 15.85 -4.85
CA ARG A 189 -9.46 15.29 -4.54
C ARG A 189 -9.14 14.16 -5.52
N PRO A 190 -7.90 14.09 -6.07
CA PRO A 190 -7.47 12.92 -6.81
C PRO A 190 -7.50 11.71 -5.87
N VAL A 191 -7.84 10.52 -6.41
CA VAL A 191 -7.70 9.25 -5.67
C VAL A 191 -6.21 9.06 -5.36
N MET A 192 -5.77 9.54 -4.20
CA MET A 192 -4.36 9.65 -3.82
C MET A 192 -3.63 8.30 -3.76
N GLY A 193 -4.35 7.18 -3.60
CA GLY A 193 -3.71 5.88 -3.40
C GLY A 193 -2.71 5.48 -4.50
N THR A 194 -3.15 5.39 -5.74
CA THR A 194 -2.29 4.93 -6.86
C THR A 194 -1.44 6.07 -7.45
N LEU A 195 -1.93 7.31 -7.42
CA LEU A 195 -1.22 8.47 -7.98
C LEU A 195 0.06 8.81 -7.21
N GLY A 196 0.12 8.49 -5.91
CA GLY A 196 1.29 8.71 -5.08
C GLY A 196 2.53 7.94 -5.55
N TYR A 197 2.34 6.76 -6.13
CA TYR A 197 3.44 5.90 -6.62
C TYR A 197 3.91 6.25 -8.03
N LEU A 198 3.17 7.08 -8.79
CA LEU A 198 3.52 7.39 -10.16
C LEU A 198 4.80 8.25 -10.23
N PRO A 199 5.75 7.91 -11.10
CA PRO A 199 6.95 8.70 -11.30
C PRO A 199 6.64 10.04 -11.99
N PRO A 200 7.53 11.05 -11.85
CA PRO A 200 7.32 12.39 -12.41
C PRO A 200 7.03 12.40 -13.92
N GLU A 201 7.76 11.62 -14.69
CA GLU A 201 7.60 11.52 -16.15
C GLU A 201 6.22 10.97 -16.55
N VAL A 202 5.68 10.01 -15.79
CA VAL A 202 4.33 9.46 -16.05
C VAL A 202 3.24 10.44 -15.62
N LYS A 203 3.46 11.19 -14.54
CA LYS A 203 2.58 12.30 -14.14
C LYS A 203 2.54 13.39 -15.22
N ALA A 204 3.65 13.62 -15.92
CA ALA A 204 3.75 14.55 -17.05
C ALA A 204 3.19 13.98 -18.37
N GLY A 205 2.63 12.77 -18.39
CA GLY A 205 2.01 12.15 -19.57
C GLY A 205 2.92 11.21 -20.35
N GLY A 206 4.13 10.93 -19.87
CA GLY A 206 5.04 9.95 -20.44
C GLY A 206 4.58 8.51 -20.28
N GLU A 207 5.25 7.60 -20.96
CA GLU A 207 4.96 6.17 -20.90
C GLU A 207 5.50 5.53 -19.62
N ALA A 208 4.82 4.48 -19.15
CA ALA A 208 5.30 3.67 -18.04
C ALA A 208 6.41 2.71 -18.52
N THR A 209 7.55 2.77 -17.86
CA THR A 209 8.78 2.02 -18.18
C THR A 209 9.25 1.21 -16.96
N ALA A 210 10.26 0.36 -17.15
CA ALA A 210 10.93 -0.34 -16.05
C ALA A 210 11.47 0.65 -14.99
N ALA A 211 12.04 1.80 -15.43
CA ALA A 211 12.48 2.84 -14.51
C ALA A 211 11.32 3.43 -13.67
N GLY A 212 10.10 3.43 -14.22
CA GLY A 212 8.90 3.81 -13.47
C GLY A 212 8.54 2.83 -12.35
N ASP A 213 8.73 1.52 -12.56
CA ASP A 213 8.54 0.50 -11.52
C ASP A 213 9.58 0.66 -10.40
N LEU A 214 10.84 1.01 -10.74
CA LEU A 214 11.88 1.27 -9.74
C LEU A 214 11.54 2.48 -8.87
N TYR A 215 11.05 3.56 -9.46
CA TYR A 215 10.58 4.72 -8.71
C TYR A 215 9.42 4.34 -7.77
N ALA A 216 8.45 3.58 -8.28
CA ALA A 216 7.32 3.12 -7.48
C ALA A 216 7.77 2.23 -6.30
N LEU A 217 8.79 1.38 -6.49
CA LEU A 217 9.42 0.60 -5.42
C LEU A 217 10.07 1.53 -4.38
N GLY A 218 10.79 2.57 -4.80
CA GLY A 218 11.36 3.55 -3.88
C GLY A 218 10.30 4.24 -3.03
N VAL A 219 9.21 4.71 -3.65
CA VAL A 219 8.06 5.31 -2.95
C VAL A 219 7.39 4.32 -2.00
N LEU A 220 7.22 3.06 -2.44
CA LEU A 220 6.65 1.98 -1.63
C LEU A 220 7.46 1.78 -0.35
N MET A 221 8.77 1.62 -0.48
CA MET A 221 9.65 1.39 0.67
C MET A 221 9.72 2.60 1.61
N PHE A 222 9.79 3.81 1.05
CA PHE A 222 9.73 5.04 1.84
C PHE A 222 8.44 5.11 2.68
N ARG A 223 7.29 4.90 2.04
CA ARG A 223 5.98 4.90 2.71
C ARG A 223 5.84 3.76 3.73
N LEU A 224 6.37 2.58 3.43
CA LEU A 224 6.35 1.44 4.33
C LEU A 224 7.08 1.74 5.64
N LEU A 225 8.24 2.40 5.56
CA LEU A 225 9.09 2.73 6.70
C LEU A 225 8.56 3.93 7.49
N THR A 226 8.19 5.00 6.79
CA THR A 226 7.84 6.28 7.44
C THR A 226 6.34 6.46 7.68
N GLY A 227 5.48 5.71 6.98
CA GLY A 227 4.03 5.92 6.95
C GLY A 227 3.60 7.14 6.12
N ILE A 228 4.54 7.93 5.59
CA ILE A 228 4.32 9.22 4.90
C ILE A 228 4.47 9.04 3.39
N TRP A 229 3.78 9.84 2.59
CA TRP A 229 3.98 9.87 1.15
C TRP A 229 5.27 10.58 0.79
N TYR A 230 6.01 10.01 -0.18
CA TYR A 230 7.18 10.67 -0.74
C TYR A 230 6.76 11.78 -1.70
N GLU A 231 7.06 13.01 -1.35
CA GLU A 231 6.72 14.20 -2.16
C GLU A 231 7.92 14.76 -2.94
N GLY A 232 9.07 14.11 -2.81
CA GLY A 232 10.34 14.58 -3.40
C GLY A 232 11.09 15.55 -2.48
N GLY A 233 12.29 15.94 -2.94
CA GLY A 233 13.17 16.87 -2.21
C GLY A 233 14.11 16.19 -1.22
N THR A 234 15.15 16.93 -0.83
CA THR A 234 16.20 16.46 0.10
C THR A 234 15.68 16.25 1.52
N ASP A 235 14.68 17.03 1.91
CA ASP A 235 14.11 16.98 3.28
C ASP A 235 13.36 15.67 3.55
N ALA A 236 12.85 15.00 2.49
CA ALA A 236 12.19 13.70 2.65
C ALA A 236 13.12 12.64 3.23
N PHE A 237 14.40 12.64 2.84
CA PHE A 237 15.37 11.66 3.30
C PHE A 237 15.75 11.82 4.77
N SER A 238 15.56 13.00 5.38
CA SER A 238 15.76 13.19 6.82
C SER A 238 14.84 12.32 7.67
N LEU A 239 13.69 11.93 7.14
CA LEU A 239 12.76 11.01 7.79
C LEU A 239 13.30 9.57 7.90
N LEU A 240 14.32 9.22 7.12
CA LEU A 240 14.98 7.92 7.16
C LEU A 240 16.23 7.90 8.07
N GLU A 241 16.72 9.07 8.53
CA GLU A 241 17.87 9.15 9.42
C GLU A 241 17.73 8.41 10.76
N PRO A 242 16.52 8.37 11.38
CA PRO A 242 16.33 7.66 12.65
C PRO A 242 16.50 6.14 12.57
N PHE A 243 16.46 5.56 11.36
CA PHE A 243 16.59 4.12 11.18
C PHE A 243 18.04 3.65 11.34
N GLU A 244 18.24 2.43 11.85
CA GLU A 244 19.58 1.86 12.05
C GLU A 244 20.27 1.48 10.74
N LEU A 245 19.49 1.17 9.70
CA LEU A 245 19.97 0.81 8.37
C LEU A 245 20.07 2.04 7.46
N SER A 246 21.02 2.02 6.52
CA SER A 246 21.25 3.13 5.58
C SER A 246 20.23 3.16 4.45
N TRP A 247 18.98 3.48 4.78
CA TRP A 247 17.88 3.56 3.80
C TRP A 247 18.06 4.70 2.80
N ASN A 248 18.69 5.80 3.19
CA ASN A 248 18.95 6.93 2.30
C ASN A 248 19.77 6.50 1.08
N ASP A 249 20.89 5.81 1.31
CA ASP A 249 21.77 5.33 0.23
C ASP A 249 21.08 4.27 -0.64
N THR A 250 20.19 3.49 -0.02
CA THR A 250 19.46 2.40 -0.69
C THR A 250 18.30 2.92 -1.55
N LEU A 251 17.56 3.93 -1.08
CA LEU A 251 16.38 4.43 -1.79
C LEU A 251 16.71 5.57 -2.77
N ALA A 252 17.81 6.32 -2.57
CA ALA A 252 18.17 7.43 -3.45
C ALA A 252 18.25 7.03 -4.93
N PRO A 253 18.92 5.92 -5.33
CA PRO A 253 18.96 5.51 -6.72
C PRO A 253 17.60 5.09 -7.30
N LEU A 254 16.67 4.60 -6.47
CA LEU A 254 15.32 4.27 -6.91
C LEU A 254 14.48 5.53 -7.16
N LEU A 255 14.68 6.57 -6.34
CA LEU A 255 13.91 7.81 -6.32
C LEU A 255 14.54 8.94 -7.15
N ALA A 256 15.59 8.65 -7.94
CA ALA A 256 16.22 9.63 -8.81
C ALA A 256 15.18 10.29 -9.74
N ALA A 257 15.31 11.62 -9.93
CA ALA A 257 14.39 12.40 -10.76
C ALA A 257 14.49 11.98 -12.23
N ASP A 258 15.72 11.80 -12.72
CA ASP A 258 15.97 11.30 -14.09
C ASP A 258 15.74 9.78 -14.13
N PRO A 259 14.82 9.26 -14.98
CA PRO A 259 14.62 7.84 -15.15
C PRO A 259 15.88 7.06 -15.55
N ALA A 260 16.83 7.71 -16.26
CA ALA A 260 18.08 7.08 -16.71
C ALA A 260 19.06 6.81 -15.55
N GLU A 261 18.95 7.53 -14.46
CA GLU A 261 19.77 7.36 -13.25
C GLU A 261 19.22 6.29 -12.30
N ARG A 262 17.98 5.80 -12.52
CA ARG A 262 17.34 4.83 -11.64
C ARG A 262 17.90 3.43 -11.89
N HIS A 263 18.31 2.79 -10.80
CA HIS A 263 18.77 1.41 -10.83
C HIS A 263 18.41 0.70 -9.51
N LEU A 264 18.37 -0.62 -9.55
CA LEU A 264 18.24 -1.43 -8.35
C LEU A 264 19.48 -1.26 -7.47
N PRO A 265 19.32 -1.19 -6.13
CA PRO A 265 20.47 -1.14 -5.23
C PRO A 265 21.29 -2.42 -5.36
N ALA A 266 22.61 -2.27 -5.46
CA ALA A 266 23.54 -3.41 -5.59
C ALA A 266 23.55 -4.29 -4.33
N GLU A 267 23.29 -3.69 -3.18
CA GLU A 267 23.20 -4.36 -1.88
C GLU A 267 21.99 -3.79 -1.12
N GLY A 268 21.43 -4.60 -0.23
CA GLY A 268 20.38 -4.15 0.68
C GLY A 268 20.91 -3.10 1.68
N PRO A 269 20.00 -2.46 2.45
CA PRO A 269 20.38 -1.43 3.41
C PRO A 269 21.30 -2.01 4.48
N GLN A 270 22.46 -1.37 4.65
CA GLN A 270 23.49 -1.77 5.62
C GLN A 270 23.33 -0.94 6.90
N ARG A 271 23.84 -1.45 8.02
CA ARG A 271 23.86 -0.68 9.28
C ARG A 271 24.59 0.65 9.08
N SER A 272 23.92 1.75 9.37
CA SER A 272 24.50 3.09 9.20
C SER A 272 25.81 3.24 9.98
N ARG A 273 26.77 3.97 9.42
CA ARG A 273 28.04 4.24 10.10
C ARG A 273 27.84 4.97 11.44
N LEU A 274 26.79 5.76 11.57
CA LEU A 274 26.43 6.49 12.78
C LEU A 274 26.00 5.55 13.92
N SER A 275 25.28 4.46 13.63
CA SER A 275 24.93 3.44 14.63
C SER A 275 26.15 2.66 15.15
N ARG A 276 27.23 2.59 14.35
CA ARG A 276 28.50 1.97 14.78
C ARG A 276 29.28 2.86 15.74
N ILE A 277 29.18 4.19 15.62
CA ILE A 277 29.87 5.15 16.48
C ILE A 277 29.18 5.26 17.86
N GLY A 278 27.86 5.18 17.91
CA GLY A 278 27.08 5.27 19.15
C GLY A 278 27.24 4.09 20.12
N ARG A 279 27.64 2.89 19.61
CA ARG A 279 27.86 1.69 20.46
C ARG A 279 29.27 1.52 20.99
N ALA A 280 30.24 2.27 20.45
CA ALA A 280 31.61 2.24 20.96
C ALA A 280 31.80 3.26 22.09
N GLY A 281 31.14 3.07 23.27
CA GLY A 281 31.55 3.76 24.46
C GLY A 281 30.57 4.64 25.23
N ALA A 282 29.29 4.64 24.95
CA ALA A 282 28.34 5.31 25.83
C ALA A 282 27.97 4.43 27.03
N ARG A 283 28.85 4.40 28.04
CA ARG A 283 28.38 4.13 29.40
C ARG A 283 27.37 5.23 29.72
N PRO A 284 26.11 4.89 30.11
CA PRO A 284 25.14 5.92 30.46
C PRO A 284 25.75 6.81 31.55
N SER A 285 25.86 8.10 31.28
CA SER A 285 26.41 9.07 32.24
C SER A 285 25.59 8.96 33.53
N ARG A 286 26.24 9.17 34.68
CA ARG A 286 25.58 9.18 36.00
C ARG A 286 24.33 10.09 36.01
N LEU A 287 24.26 11.05 35.10
CA LEU A 287 23.10 11.93 34.88
C LEU A 287 21.85 11.20 34.39
N VAL A 288 21.99 10.21 33.51
CA VAL A 288 20.83 9.40 32.99
C VAL A 288 20.22 8.56 34.13
N TRP A 289 21.08 8.01 35.01
CA TRP A 289 20.59 7.27 36.19
C TRP A 289 19.98 8.19 37.25
N ALA A 290 20.47 9.44 37.36
CA ALA A 290 19.88 10.43 38.25
C ALA A 290 18.48 10.88 37.77
N VAL A 291 18.29 11.08 36.46
CA VAL A 291 16.96 11.43 35.89
C VAL A 291 16.01 10.25 35.99
N ALA A 292 16.45 9.03 35.67
CA ALA A 292 15.62 7.83 35.83
C ALA A 292 15.23 7.58 37.28
N GLY A 293 16.15 7.80 38.23
CA GLY A 293 15.88 7.73 39.66
C GLY A 293 14.86 8.76 40.14
N MET A 294 14.92 10.00 39.67
CA MET A 294 13.95 11.05 40.01
C MET A 294 12.54 10.75 39.46
N VAL A 295 12.41 10.15 38.26
CA VAL A 295 11.12 9.75 37.71
C VAL A 295 10.51 8.63 38.54
N VAL A 296 11.29 7.62 38.94
CA VAL A 296 10.81 6.52 39.79
C VAL A 296 10.41 7.02 41.18
N ILE A 297 11.17 7.94 41.78
CA ILE A 297 10.83 8.55 43.08
C ILE A 297 9.57 9.42 42.94
N GLY A 298 9.44 10.19 41.85
CA GLY A 298 8.26 11.01 41.56
C GLY A 298 6.97 10.17 41.46
N VAL A 299 7.03 9.03 40.75
CA VAL A 299 5.90 8.09 40.62
C VAL A 299 5.59 7.43 41.96
N ALA A 300 6.61 7.03 42.73
CA ALA A 300 6.42 6.43 44.07
C ALA A 300 5.83 7.43 45.08
N VAL A 301 6.27 8.68 45.08
CA VAL A 301 5.71 9.75 45.91
C VAL A 301 4.27 10.07 45.47
N TRP A 302 3.96 10.06 44.19
CA TRP A 302 2.58 10.23 43.68
C TRP A 302 1.67 9.07 44.10
N TRP A 303 2.18 7.85 44.15
CA TRP A 303 1.43 6.65 44.54
C TRP A 303 1.23 6.52 46.05
N LEU A 304 2.19 7.04 46.85
CA LEU A 304 2.15 7.00 48.34
C LEU A 304 1.53 8.26 48.95
N TRP A 305 1.17 9.27 48.13
CA TRP A 305 0.50 10.46 48.64
C TRP A 305 -0.94 10.14 48.99
N PRO A 306 -1.38 10.31 50.25
CA PRO A 306 -2.77 10.01 50.63
C PRO A 306 -3.70 10.92 49.78
N SER A 307 -4.53 10.27 48.98
CA SER A 307 -5.58 10.92 48.18
C SER A 307 -6.51 11.69 49.12
N ARG A 308 -6.38 13.01 49.13
CA ARG A 308 -7.47 13.87 49.65
C ARG A 308 -8.64 13.70 48.67
N ALA A 309 -9.77 13.28 49.25
CA ALA A 309 -11.04 13.16 48.56
C ALA A 309 -11.34 14.46 47.73
N PRO A 310 -11.91 14.34 46.53
CA PRO A 310 -12.31 15.51 45.77
C PRO A 310 -13.32 16.30 46.61
N ARG A 311 -13.09 17.62 46.75
CA ARG A 311 -14.11 18.53 47.23
C ARG A 311 -15.27 18.49 46.25
N GLU A 312 -16.47 18.21 46.73
CA GLU A 312 -17.69 18.40 45.99
C GLU A 312 -17.76 19.88 45.56
N VAL A 313 -17.78 20.14 44.28
CA VAL A 313 -18.04 21.46 43.71
C VAL A 313 -19.57 21.61 43.69
N PRO A 314 -20.16 22.68 44.27
CA PRO A 314 -21.59 22.87 44.24
C PRO A 314 -22.10 23.00 42.81
N GLU A 315 -23.21 22.38 42.49
CA GLU A 315 -23.85 22.27 41.18
C GLU A 315 -24.29 23.66 40.59
N GLU A 316 -24.24 24.72 41.37
CA GLU A 316 -24.72 26.04 40.98
C GLU A 316 -23.77 26.85 40.06
N ASP A 317 -22.51 26.42 39.93
CA ASP A 317 -21.53 27.19 39.13
C ASP A 317 -21.40 26.72 37.67
N PHE A 318 -22.08 25.66 37.25
CA PHE A 318 -21.94 25.11 35.89
C PHE A 318 -22.76 25.89 34.83
N GLU A 319 -23.86 26.52 35.18
CA GLU A 319 -24.66 27.28 34.21
C GLU A 319 -24.08 28.65 33.86
N SER A 320 -23.22 29.22 34.70
CA SER A 320 -22.64 30.54 34.43
C SER A 320 -21.49 30.51 33.41
N LEU A 321 -20.91 29.34 33.14
CA LEU A 321 -19.80 29.17 32.20
C LEU A 321 -20.21 29.04 30.72
N PHE A 322 -21.52 28.89 30.45
CA PHE A 322 -22.06 28.75 29.09
C PHE A 322 -23.12 29.82 28.70
N ALA A 323 -23.17 30.93 29.40
CA ALA A 323 -24.01 32.04 28.98
C ALA A 323 -23.44 32.68 27.71
N VAL A 324 -24.07 32.40 26.58
CA VAL A 324 -23.80 33.06 25.29
C VAL A 324 -24.35 34.51 25.40
N PRO A 325 -23.55 35.55 25.12
CA PRO A 325 -24.04 36.93 25.10
C PRO A 325 -25.14 37.11 24.04
N SER A 326 -26.23 37.74 24.39
CA SER A 326 -27.43 37.93 23.57
C SER A 326 -27.26 38.92 22.39
N ASP A 327 -26.05 39.34 22.03
CA ASP A 327 -25.80 40.40 21.05
C ASP A 327 -25.39 39.87 19.64
N TYR A 328 -25.56 38.59 19.36
CA TYR A 328 -25.41 38.05 18.00
C TYR A 328 -26.76 37.95 17.30
N GLY A 329 -27.27 39.10 16.90
CA GLY A 329 -28.48 39.20 16.09
C GLY A 329 -28.53 40.51 15.32
N ARG A 330 -28.04 40.47 14.08
CA ARG A 330 -28.58 41.15 12.88
C ARG A 330 -27.50 41.34 11.81
N TRP A 331 -27.54 40.53 10.80
CA TRP A 331 -26.93 40.89 9.53
C TRP A 331 -28.02 41.58 8.70
N GLU A 332 -27.90 42.90 8.54
CA GLU A 332 -28.69 43.68 7.58
C GLU A 332 -28.21 43.35 6.16
N GLU A 333 -29.18 43.09 5.28
CA GLU A 333 -29.01 42.93 3.85
C GLU A 333 -28.41 44.20 3.24
N ALA A 334 -27.33 44.10 2.46
CA ALA A 334 -26.82 45.20 1.65
C ALA A 334 -27.63 45.32 0.35
N PRO A 335 -28.01 46.53 -0.08
CA PRO A 335 -28.80 46.72 -1.30
C PRO A 335 -27.94 46.61 -2.58
N ARG A 336 -28.62 46.28 -3.68
CA ARG A 336 -28.30 46.04 -5.09
C ARG A 336 -27.09 46.77 -5.70
#